data_40c49e8c7ae4c24699e31527c60e5f19
#
_entry.id   40c49e8c7ae4c24699e31527c60e5f19
#
_cell.length_a   1.000
_cell.length_b   1.000
_cell.length_c   1.000
_cell.angle_alpha   90.00
_cell.angle_beta   90.00
_cell.angle_gamma   90.00
#
_symmetry.space_group_name_H-M   'P 1'
#
loop_
_entity.id
_entity.type
_entity.pdbx_description
1 polymer ?
#
loop_
_entity_poly.entity_id
_entity_poly.type
_entity_poly.pdbx_seq_one_letter_code
_entity_poly.pdbx_strand_id
1 'polypeptide(L)'
;MKQAISINVNGVDHAAEVEPRLLLVHYLRDVLGLTGTHVGCETSICGACTILLDGQAIKSCTVLAVQANGSNVTTIEGLATNGDLHPVQEGFWEKHGLQCGYCTPGMIIAASQIIDRNPNPSRAEIRHGLEGNLCRCTGYQHIVEAVEYAAGKSGV
;
A
#
# COMPACT_ATOMS: atom_id res chain seq x y z
N MET A 1 4.71 29.72 2.10
CA MET A 1 6.15 29.50 1.77
C MET A 1 6.31 28.02 1.42
N LYS A 2 6.83 27.68 0.25
CA LYS A 2 7.08 26.29 -0.15
C LYS A 2 8.36 25.77 0.50
N GLN A 3 8.44 24.45 0.68
CA GLN A 3 9.59 23.75 1.22
C GLN A 3 10.10 22.76 0.18
N ALA A 4 11.41 22.74 -0.06
CA ALA A 4 12.03 21.75 -0.91
C ALA A 4 12.08 20.38 -0.22
N ILE A 5 11.68 19.35 -0.94
CA ILE A 5 11.75 17.95 -0.50
C ILE A 5 12.36 17.09 -1.60
N SER A 6 12.95 15.97 -1.20
CA SER A 6 13.38 14.89 -2.09
C SER A 6 12.93 13.58 -1.51
N ILE A 7 12.13 12.81 -2.25
CA ILE A 7 11.59 11.52 -1.82
C ILE A 7 11.89 10.49 -2.91
N ASN A 8 12.43 9.34 -2.53
CA ASN A 8 12.53 8.22 -3.45
C ASN A 8 11.18 7.51 -3.53
N VAL A 9 10.56 7.48 -4.69
CA VAL A 9 9.27 6.80 -4.90
C VAL A 9 9.44 5.71 -5.96
N ASN A 10 9.23 4.46 -5.57
CA ASN A 10 9.36 3.28 -6.43
C ASN A 10 10.74 3.20 -7.11
N GLY A 11 11.80 3.56 -6.39
CA GLY A 11 13.17 3.52 -6.87
C GLY A 11 13.63 4.76 -7.68
N VAL A 12 12.77 5.77 -7.83
CA VAL A 12 13.07 7.02 -8.55
C VAL A 12 13.06 8.19 -7.56
N ASP A 13 14.12 9.01 -7.60
CA ASP A 13 14.21 10.22 -6.77
C ASP A 13 13.40 11.35 -7.37
N HIS A 14 12.50 11.93 -6.59
CA HIS A 14 11.65 13.05 -6.96
C HIS A 14 11.94 14.26 -6.06
N ALA A 15 12.49 15.31 -6.66
CA ALA A 15 12.68 16.60 -5.99
C ALA A 15 11.52 17.55 -6.34
N ALA A 16 10.95 18.22 -5.35
CA ALA A 16 9.84 19.16 -5.54
C ALA A 16 9.84 20.25 -4.47
N GLU A 17 9.20 21.38 -4.77
CA GLU A 17 8.83 22.40 -3.78
C GLU A 17 7.34 22.29 -3.47
N VAL A 18 7.01 21.95 -2.23
CA VAL A 18 5.65 21.69 -1.79
C VAL A 18 5.21 22.63 -0.68
N GLU A 19 3.91 22.85 -0.57
CA GLU A 19 3.33 23.48 0.62
C GLU A 19 3.54 22.56 1.84
N PRO A 20 3.98 23.10 3.00
CA PRO A 20 4.24 22.28 4.20
C PRO A 20 3.07 21.42 4.67
N ARG A 21 1.85 21.85 4.37
CA ARG A 21 0.61 21.15 4.72
C ARG A 21 0.16 20.09 3.71
N LEU A 22 0.89 19.89 2.60
CA LEU A 22 0.52 18.92 1.58
C LEU A 22 0.62 17.51 2.16
N LEU A 23 -0.48 16.75 2.10
CA LEU A 23 -0.50 15.34 2.51
C LEU A 23 0.30 14.48 1.52
N LEU A 24 0.97 13.47 2.04
CA LEU A 24 1.78 12.55 1.22
C LEU A 24 0.92 11.86 0.14
N VAL A 25 -0.32 11.48 0.47
CA VAL A 25 -1.23 10.87 -0.52
C VAL A 25 -1.50 11.79 -1.70
N HIS A 26 -1.70 13.09 -1.45
CA HIS A 26 -1.94 14.07 -2.52
C HIS A 26 -0.66 14.38 -3.29
N TYR A 27 0.49 14.38 -2.64
CA TYR A 27 1.77 14.46 -3.33
C TYR A 27 1.94 13.32 -4.35
N LEU A 28 1.69 12.08 -3.92
CA LEU A 28 1.78 10.91 -4.80
C LEU A 28 0.78 10.98 -5.97
N ARG A 29 -0.48 11.32 -5.69
CA ARG A 29 -1.56 11.30 -6.68
C ARG A 29 -1.53 12.50 -7.62
N ASP A 30 -1.41 13.72 -7.06
CA ASP A 30 -1.71 14.95 -7.79
C ASP A 30 -0.42 15.61 -8.30
N VAL A 31 0.73 15.40 -7.65
CA VAL A 31 2.02 15.93 -8.08
C VAL A 31 2.79 14.92 -8.93
N LEU A 32 2.86 13.66 -8.49
CA LEU A 32 3.59 12.61 -9.22
C LEU A 32 2.71 11.83 -10.21
N GLY A 33 1.39 11.96 -10.16
CA GLY A 33 0.46 11.24 -11.05
C GLY A 33 0.32 9.75 -10.72
N LEU A 34 0.80 9.29 -9.55
CA LEU A 34 0.70 7.90 -9.10
C LEU A 34 -0.66 7.68 -8.44
N THR A 35 -1.68 7.41 -9.24
CA THR A 35 -3.08 7.35 -8.82
C THR A 35 -3.51 6.02 -8.22
N GLY A 36 -2.65 5.01 -8.20
CA GLY A 36 -2.94 3.69 -7.64
C GLY A 36 -3.18 3.71 -6.12
N THR A 37 -2.59 4.66 -5.39
CA THR A 37 -2.92 4.91 -3.98
C THR A 37 -4.22 5.68 -3.90
N HIS A 38 -5.27 5.10 -3.30
CA HIS A 38 -6.62 5.69 -3.23
C HIS A 38 -6.85 6.50 -1.96
N VAL A 39 -7.86 7.38 -1.98
CA VAL A 39 -8.28 8.20 -0.84
C VAL A 39 -9.73 7.88 -0.50
N GLY A 40 -9.99 7.31 0.69
CA GLY A 40 -11.34 6.94 1.11
C GLY A 40 -11.87 7.73 2.31
N CYS A 41 -11.02 8.16 3.25
CA CYS A 41 -11.49 8.80 4.48
C CYS A 41 -10.69 10.03 4.93
N GLU A 42 -9.41 10.12 4.57
CA GLU A 42 -8.45 11.15 5.07
C GLU A 42 -8.33 11.23 6.61
N THR A 43 -8.67 10.13 7.29
CA THR A 43 -8.68 10.04 8.76
C THR A 43 -7.93 8.83 9.30
N SER A 44 -7.10 8.19 8.47
CA SER A 44 -6.30 6.99 8.81
C SER A 44 -7.12 5.73 9.16
N ILE A 45 -8.44 5.71 8.90
CA ILE A 45 -9.33 4.61 9.28
C ILE A 45 -9.46 3.55 8.17
N CYS A 46 -9.77 3.97 6.93
CA CYS A 46 -10.17 3.02 5.88
C CYS A 46 -9.02 2.21 5.28
N GLY A 47 -7.81 2.70 5.31
CA GLY A 47 -6.63 2.00 4.76
C GLY A 47 -6.47 2.03 3.25
N ALA A 48 -7.37 2.68 2.49
CA ALA A 48 -7.25 2.78 1.03
C ALA A 48 -5.95 3.46 0.57
N CYS A 49 -5.39 4.34 1.40
CA CYS A 49 -4.16 5.09 1.14
C CYS A 49 -2.89 4.43 1.68
N THR A 50 -2.94 3.14 2.05
CA THR A 50 -1.78 2.43 2.59
C THR A 50 -0.66 2.33 1.55
N ILE A 51 0.54 2.72 1.94
CA ILE A 51 1.81 2.62 1.20
C ILE A 51 2.89 2.06 2.12
N LEU A 52 4.05 1.68 1.58
CA LEU A 52 5.24 1.46 2.41
C LEU A 52 6.04 2.76 2.48
N LEU A 53 6.39 3.17 3.69
CA LEU A 53 7.33 4.24 3.98
C LEU A 53 8.51 3.62 4.73
N ASP A 54 9.69 3.62 4.12
CA ASP A 54 10.89 2.94 4.63
C ASP A 54 10.61 1.48 5.06
N GLY A 55 9.82 0.77 4.22
CA GLY A 55 9.45 -0.63 4.43
C GLY A 55 8.32 -0.85 5.44
N GLN A 56 7.71 0.19 5.99
CA GLN A 56 6.59 0.07 6.94
C GLN A 56 5.27 0.51 6.30
N ALA A 57 4.23 -0.31 6.40
CA ALA A 57 2.89 0.05 5.93
C ALA A 57 2.31 1.16 6.79
N ILE A 58 2.03 2.30 6.16
CA ILE A 58 1.45 3.49 6.82
C ILE A 58 0.27 4.03 6.02
N LYS A 59 -0.54 4.87 6.66
CA LYS A 59 -1.65 5.59 6.02
C LYS A 59 -1.15 6.94 5.51
N SER A 60 -0.94 7.08 4.22
CA SER A 60 -0.37 8.31 3.62
C SER A 60 -1.27 9.54 3.73
N CYS A 61 -2.54 9.37 4.04
CA CYS A 61 -3.48 10.49 4.25
C CYS A 61 -3.29 11.24 5.59
N THR A 62 -2.43 10.76 6.48
CA THR A 62 -2.12 11.40 7.77
C THR A 62 -0.63 11.68 7.95
N VAL A 63 0.12 11.64 6.85
CA VAL A 63 1.54 12.02 6.80
C VAL A 63 1.67 13.21 5.85
N LEU A 64 2.41 14.23 6.26
CA LEU A 64 2.74 15.35 5.39
C LEU A 64 3.90 14.98 4.43
N ALA A 65 3.85 15.48 3.20
CA ALA A 65 4.92 15.21 2.23
C ALA A 65 6.30 15.66 2.76
N VAL A 66 6.36 16.75 3.51
CA VAL A 66 7.58 17.25 4.14
C VAL A 66 8.17 16.30 5.19
N GLN A 67 7.34 15.47 5.84
CA GLN A 67 7.78 14.46 6.81
C GLN A 67 8.44 13.26 6.14
N ALA A 68 8.10 13.00 4.88
CA ALA A 68 8.69 11.92 4.08
C ALA A 68 9.96 12.35 3.34
N ASN A 69 10.45 13.57 3.57
CA ASN A 69 11.70 14.04 2.95
C ASN A 69 12.88 13.13 3.31
N GLY A 70 13.61 12.65 2.29
CA GLY A 70 14.72 11.72 2.45
C GLY A 70 14.34 10.25 2.61
N SER A 71 13.05 9.91 2.62
CA SER A 71 12.54 8.55 2.79
C SER A 71 12.34 7.82 1.46
N ASN A 72 12.18 6.48 1.57
CA ASN A 72 11.80 5.60 0.46
C ASN A 72 10.30 5.26 0.57
N VAL A 73 9.57 5.54 -0.49
CA VAL A 73 8.14 5.22 -0.61
C VAL A 73 7.95 4.13 -1.65
N THR A 74 7.20 3.09 -1.30
CA THR A 74 6.71 2.11 -2.28
C THR A 74 5.18 2.19 -2.34
N THR A 75 4.66 2.45 -3.54
CA THR A 75 3.24 2.41 -3.84
C THR A 75 2.88 1.11 -4.55
N ILE A 76 1.60 0.90 -4.82
CA ILE A 76 1.14 -0.30 -5.55
C ILE A 76 1.79 -0.41 -6.93
N GLU A 77 2.07 0.70 -7.59
CA GLU A 77 2.73 0.75 -8.89
C GLU A 77 4.18 0.23 -8.84
N GLY A 78 4.81 0.26 -7.67
CA GLY A 78 6.19 -0.19 -7.47
C GLY A 78 6.33 -1.63 -6.98
N LEU A 79 5.24 -2.36 -6.74
CA LEU A 79 5.32 -3.77 -6.27
C LEU A 79 5.66 -4.75 -7.39
N ALA A 80 5.06 -4.58 -8.57
CA ALA A 80 5.37 -5.41 -9.73
C ALA A 80 6.78 -5.10 -10.24
N THR A 81 7.55 -6.12 -10.59
CA THR A 81 8.93 -5.97 -11.04
C THR A 81 9.09 -6.60 -12.42
N ASN A 82 9.63 -5.85 -13.38
CA ASN A 82 9.89 -6.33 -14.75
C ASN A 82 8.66 -6.95 -15.48
N GLY A 83 7.45 -6.52 -15.10
CA GLY A 83 6.20 -7.05 -15.65
C GLY A 83 5.62 -8.25 -14.92
N ASP A 84 6.34 -8.78 -13.93
CA ASP A 84 5.87 -9.88 -13.09
C ASP A 84 5.12 -9.32 -11.87
N LEU A 85 3.94 -9.87 -11.60
CA LEU A 85 3.16 -9.50 -10.44
C LEU A 85 3.86 -9.95 -9.15
N HIS A 86 3.77 -9.11 -8.12
CA HIS A 86 4.15 -9.53 -6.77
C HIS A 86 3.25 -10.69 -6.31
N PRO A 87 3.74 -11.68 -5.52
CA PRO A 87 2.93 -12.83 -5.09
C PRO A 87 1.58 -12.47 -4.47
N VAL A 88 1.51 -11.36 -3.74
CA VAL A 88 0.25 -10.86 -3.17
C VAL A 88 -0.70 -10.37 -4.27
N GLN A 89 -0.22 -9.65 -5.28
CA GLN A 89 -1.03 -9.22 -6.41
C GLN A 89 -1.60 -10.43 -7.17
N GLU A 90 -0.77 -11.43 -7.40
CA GLU A 90 -1.19 -12.69 -8.01
C GLU A 90 -2.24 -13.43 -7.15
N GLY A 91 -2.02 -13.51 -5.82
CA GLY A 91 -2.99 -14.10 -4.90
C GLY A 91 -4.36 -13.42 -4.97
N PHE A 92 -4.40 -12.09 -5.04
CA PHE A 92 -5.65 -11.35 -5.21
C PHE A 92 -6.34 -11.65 -6.55
N TRP A 93 -5.58 -11.86 -7.60
CA TRP A 93 -6.10 -12.29 -8.90
C TRP A 93 -6.66 -13.71 -8.86
N GLU A 94 -5.86 -14.69 -8.41
CA GLU A 94 -6.19 -16.11 -8.41
C GLU A 94 -7.34 -16.48 -7.44
N LYS A 95 -7.43 -15.78 -6.32
CA LYS A 95 -8.43 -16.04 -5.25
C LYS A 95 -9.59 -15.06 -5.26
N HIS A 96 -9.70 -14.24 -6.30
CA HIS A 96 -10.77 -13.24 -6.42
C HIS A 96 -10.85 -12.30 -5.20
N GLY A 97 -9.71 -11.86 -4.68
CA GLY A 97 -9.58 -11.01 -3.49
C GLY A 97 -10.10 -9.59 -3.67
N LEU A 98 -10.77 -9.29 -4.79
CA LEU A 98 -11.29 -7.96 -5.10
C LEU A 98 -12.63 -8.03 -5.84
N GLN A 99 -13.43 -6.98 -5.70
CA GLN A 99 -14.64 -6.75 -6.50
C GLN A 99 -14.57 -5.36 -7.13
N CYS A 100 -14.95 -4.29 -6.42
CA CYS A 100 -14.85 -2.93 -7.00
C CYS A 100 -13.39 -2.46 -7.19
N GLY A 101 -12.44 -3.03 -6.46
CA GLY A 101 -11.02 -2.71 -6.55
C GLY A 101 -10.56 -1.49 -5.75
N TYR A 102 -11.47 -0.76 -5.09
CA TYR A 102 -11.12 0.49 -4.41
C TYR A 102 -10.18 0.30 -3.20
N CYS A 103 -10.41 -0.72 -2.38
CA CYS A 103 -9.55 -1.06 -1.25
C CYS A 103 -8.28 -1.81 -1.66
N THR A 104 -8.23 -2.34 -2.87
CA THR A 104 -7.27 -3.37 -3.30
C THR A 104 -5.82 -2.89 -3.23
N PRO A 105 -5.42 -1.71 -3.71
CA PRO A 105 -4.04 -1.26 -3.59
C PRO A 105 -3.54 -1.22 -2.16
N GLY A 106 -4.28 -0.58 -1.27
CA GLY A 106 -3.92 -0.49 0.15
C GLY A 106 -3.94 -1.85 0.85
N MET A 107 -4.87 -2.72 0.49
CA MET A 107 -4.98 -4.07 1.03
C MET A 107 -3.78 -4.94 0.62
N ILE A 108 -3.34 -4.86 -0.63
CA ILE A 108 -2.16 -5.58 -1.14
C ILE A 108 -0.89 -5.11 -0.43
N ILE A 109 -0.70 -3.81 -0.26
CA ILE A 109 0.45 -3.26 0.49
C ILE A 109 0.45 -3.75 1.95
N ALA A 110 -0.70 -3.73 2.62
CA ALA A 110 -0.81 -4.24 3.99
C ALA A 110 -0.50 -5.74 4.05
N ALA A 111 -1.03 -6.51 3.10
CA ALA A 111 -0.79 -7.95 3.00
C ALA A 111 0.67 -8.30 2.70
N SER A 112 1.37 -7.53 1.85
CA SER A 112 2.80 -7.75 1.60
C SER A 112 3.61 -7.62 2.89
N GLN A 113 3.33 -6.60 3.70
CA GLN A 113 4.02 -6.44 4.98
C GLN A 113 3.72 -7.56 5.99
N ILE A 114 2.50 -8.13 5.97
CA ILE A 114 2.17 -9.29 6.83
C ILE A 114 3.08 -10.47 6.48
N ILE A 115 3.24 -10.77 5.19
CA ILE A 115 4.07 -11.88 4.71
C ILE A 115 5.57 -11.60 4.95
N ASP A 116 6.03 -10.38 4.75
CA ASP A 116 7.41 -9.97 5.01
C ASP A 116 7.80 -10.16 6.48
N ARG A 117 6.87 -9.91 7.41
CA ARG A 117 7.09 -10.09 8.86
C ARG A 117 6.96 -11.55 9.30
N ASN A 118 6.03 -12.28 8.70
CA ASN A 118 5.78 -13.68 8.98
C ASN A 118 5.46 -14.41 7.66
N PRO A 119 6.43 -15.15 7.07
CA PRO A 119 6.23 -15.85 5.81
C PRO A 119 5.15 -16.95 5.83
N ASN A 120 4.74 -17.41 7.02
CA ASN A 120 3.73 -18.45 7.19
C ASN A 120 2.64 -17.98 8.17
N PRO A 121 1.88 -16.92 7.85
CA PRO A 121 0.90 -16.37 8.77
C PRO A 121 -0.32 -17.30 8.86
N SER A 122 -0.82 -17.50 10.05
CA SER A 122 -2.13 -18.14 10.27
C SER A 122 -3.26 -17.24 9.77
N ARG A 123 -4.43 -17.82 9.50
CA ARG A 123 -5.63 -17.05 9.14
C ARG A 123 -5.98 -15.98 10.16
N ALA A 124 -5.77 -16.26 11.45
CA ALA A 124 -6.01 -15.28 12.51
C ALA A 124 -5.04 -14.10 12.44
N GLU A 125 -3.75 -14.35 12.21
CA GLU A 125 -2.74 -13.31 12.03
C GLU A 125 -3.00 -12.48 10.77
N ILE A 126 -3.41 -13.11 9.67
CA ILE A 126 -3.81 -12.39 8.45
C ILE A 126 -4.98 -11.45 8.73
N ARG A 127 -6.05 -11.94 9.36
CA ARG A 127 -7.20 -11.11 9.72
C ARG A 127 -6.81 -9.95 10.63
N HIS A 128 -6.03 -10.21 11.66
CA HIS A 128 -5.53 -9.18 12.56
C HIS A 128 -4.67 -8.14 11.83
N GLY A 129 -3.77 -8.58 10.95
CA GLY A 129 -2.91 -7.70 10.17
C GLY A 129 -3.67 -6.81 9.17
N LEU A 130 -4.89 -7.21 8.75
CA LEU A 130 -5.74 -6.49 7.82
C LEU A 130 -6.79 -5.59 8.50
N GLU A 131 -6.88 -5.56 9.83
CA GLU A 131 -7.89 -4.79 10.57
C GLU A 131 -7.88 -3.28 10.24
N GLY A 132 -6.73 -2.73 9.87
CA GLY A 132 -6.58 -1.34 9.44
C GLY A 132 -7.00 -1.05 7.99
N ASN A 133 -7.56 -2.03 7.26
CA ASN A 133 -7.93 -1.90 5.85
C ASN A 133 -9.36 -2.37 5.63
N LEU A 134 -10.25 -1.46 5.27
CA LEU A 134 -11.67 -1.73 5.09
C LEU A 134 -12.02 -2.15 3.67
N CYS A 135 -12.80 -3.22 3.53
CA CYS A 135 -13.42 -3.64 2.28
C CYS A 135 -14.92 -3.80 2.48
N ARG A 136 -15.72 -3.13 1.64
CA ARG A 136 -17.19 -3.20 1.71
C ARG A 136 -17.78 -4.32 0.84
N CYS A 137 -17.01 -4.88 -0.09
CA CYS A 137 -17.51 -5.77 -1.13
C CYS A 137 -17.36 -7.26 -0.80
N THR A 138 -16.18 -7.69 -0.35
CA THR A 138 -15.76 -9.10 -0.38
C THR A 138 -16.14 -9.91 0.86
N GLY A 139 -16.43 -9.26 1.98
CA GLY A 139 -16.57 -9.94 3.28
C GLY A 139 -15.24 -10.52 3.79
N TYR A 140 -14.10 -10.13 3.22
CA TYR A 140 -12.72 -10.48 3.59
C TYR A 140 -12.30 -11.94 3.35
N GLN A 141 -13.21 -12.87 3.14
CA GLN A 141 -12.89 -14.30 3.01
C GLN A 141 -11.89 -14.55 1.88
N HIS A 142 -12.17 -14.07 0.68
CA HIS A 142 -11.29 -14.21 -0.49
C HIS A 142 -9.99 -13.43 -0.33
N ILE A 143 -9.99 -12.31 0.39
CA ILE A 143 -8.78 -11.55 0.70
C ILE A 143 -7.85 -12.38 1.59
N VAL A 144 -8.39 -13.02 2.63
CA VAL A 144 -7.59 -13.91 3.50
C VAL A 144 -7.01 -15.07 2.69
N GLU A 145 -7.81 -15.70 1.82
CA GLU A 145 -7.36 -16.78 0.93
C GLU A 145 -6.29 -16.29 -0.06
N ALA A 146 -6.38 -15.07 -0.55
CA ALA A 146 -5.37 -14.44 -1.40
C ALA A 146 -4.02 -14.29 -0.68
N VAL A 147 -4.04 -13.89 0.58
CA VAL A 147 -2.83 -13.76 1.40
C VAL A 147 -2.23 -15.12 1.73
N GLU A 148 -3.04 -16.12 2.07
CA GLU A 148 -2.59 -17.51 2.26
C GLU A 148 -1.91 -18.06 1.00
N TYR A 149 -2.52 -17.84 -0.17
CA TYR A 149 -1.95 -18.25 -1.45
C TYR A 149 -0.59 -17.59 -1.71
N ALA A 150 -0.49 -16.29 -1.47
CA ALA A 150 0.75 -15.55 -1.64
C ALA A 150 1.85 -16.02 -0.67
N ALA A 151 1.50 -16.32 0.59
CA ALA A 151 2.42 -16.85 1.59
C ALA A 151 2.98 -18.22 1.16
N GLY A 152 2.15 -19.09 0.59
CA GLY A 152 2.58 -20.39 0.06
C GLY A 152 3.54 -20.28 -1.13
N LYS A 153 3.48 -19.20 -1.90
CA LYS A 153 4.44 -18.93 -3.01
C LYS A 153 5.73 -18.26 -2.53
N SER A 154 5.69 -17.49 -1.46
CA SER A 154 6.86 -16.77 -0.94
C SER A 154 7.80 -17.69 -0.14
N GLY A 155 7.37 -18.90 0.18
CA GLY A 155 8.11 -19.89 0.97
C GLY A 155 8.82 -20.99 0.13
N VAL A 156 8.94 -20.81 -1.20
CA VAL A 156 9.64 -21.74 -2.11
C VAL A 156 10.95 -21.16 -2.59
#